data_6e24f91879a0caedc47b992d32744fcd
#
_entry.id   6e24f91879a0caedc47b992d32744fcd
#
_cell.length_a   1.000
_cell.length_b   1.000
_cell.length_c   1.000
_cell.angle_alpha   90.00
_cell.angle_beta   90.00
_cell.angle_gamma   90.00
#
_symmetry.space_group_name_H-M   'P 1'
#
loop_
_entity.id
_entity.type
_entity.pdbx_description
1 polymer ?
#
loop_
_entity_poly.entity_id
_entity_poly.type
_entity_poly.pdbx_seq_one_letter_code
_entity_poly.pdbx_strand_id
1 'polypeptide(L)'
;MSYKNVTNKEAHDLLASGTGHVYIDVRSVPEFQNGHPDGAVNIPAFHKEPAGMVPNPDFLTVMETHFQRDTKLLIGCQSGQRSLRAAEALVAAGYHDVTNVKGGYGGVKDPSGQSLEPGWFEQGLPTNHGDPADHSYAALAGNRRDKHS
;
A
#
# COMPACT_ATOMS: atom_id res chain seq x y z
N MET A 1 5.59 -18.81 7.05
CA MET A 1 5.76 -17.79 6.00
C MET A 1 5.91 -16.43 6.64
N SER A 2 6.66 -15.58 6.01
CA SER A 2 6.97 -14.25 6.57
C SER A 2 6.98 -13.22 5.46
N TYR A 3 7.02 -11.97 5.86
CA TYR A 3 7.21 -10.86 4.93
C TYR A 3 8.61 -10.26 5.12
N LYS A 4 9.05 -9.50 4.12
CA LYS A 4 10.33 -8.78 4.16
C LYS A 4 10.07 -7.31 4.45
N ASN A 5 11.10 -6.59 4.84
CA ASN A 5 11.03 -5.14 5.04
C ASN A 5 12.07 -4.46 4.17
N VAL A 6 11.68 -3.36 3.52
CA VAL A 6 12.59 -2.55 2.70
C VAL A 6 12.36 -1.07 3.00
N THR A 7 13.36 -0.26 2.66
CA THR A 7 13.23 1.20 2.71
C THR A 7 12.45 1.68 1.48
N ASN A 8 12.04 2.96 1.50
CA ASN A 8 11.38 3.56 0.34
C ASN A 8 12.28 3.56 -0.89
N LYS A 9 13.57 3.84 -0.71
CA LYS A 9 14.51 3.83 -1.82
C LYS A 9 14.64 2.45 -2.43
N GLU A 10 14.75 1.43 -1.58
CA GLU A 10 14.81 0.04 -2.05
C GLU A 10 13.53 -0.35 -2.79
N ALA A 11 12.36 0.08 -2.28
CA ALA A 11 11.09 -0.19 -2.95
C ALA A 11 11.05 0.49 -4.32
N HIS A 12 11.49 1.74 -4.41
CA HIS A 12 11.56 2.45 -5.68
C HIS A 12 12.48 1.72 -6.68
N ASP A 13 13.63 1.25 -6.21
CA ASP A 13 14.56 0.51 -7.06
C ASP A 13 13.92 -0.78 -7.58
N LEU A 14 13.18 -1.50 -6.73
CA LEU A 14 12.47 -2.70 -7.14
C LEU A 14 11.40 -2.40 -8.20
N LEU A 15 10.65 -1.32 -8.02
CA LEU A 15 9.64 -0.91 -9.00
C LEU A 15 10.28 -0.57 -10.35
N ALA A 16 11.45 0.05 -10.32
CA ALA A 16 12.18 0.45 -11.52
C ALA A 16 12.91 -0.71 -12.20
N SER A 17 13.08 -1.84 -11.51
CA SER A 17 13.91 -2.95 -12.00
C SER A 17 13.28 -3.77 -13.12
N GLY A 18 11.99 -3.60 -13.38
CA GLY A 18 11.29 -4.38 -14.40
C GLY A 18 10.97 -5.80 -13.99
N THR A 19 11.01 -6.10 -12.69
CA THR A 19 10.76 -7.46 -12.17
C THR A 19 9.29 -7.73 -11.83
N GLY A 20 8.38 -6.78 -12.14
CA GLY A 20 6.95 -7.00 -11.97
C GLY A 20 6.40 -6.69 -10.59
N HIS A 21 7.13 -5.95 -9.77
CA HIS A 21 6.65 -5.53 -8.46
C HIS A 21 5.48 -4.56 -8.57
N VAL A 22 4.51 -4.70 -7.66
CA VAL A 22 3.34 -3.80 -7.57
C VAL A 22 3.35 -3.16 -6.19
N TYR A 23 3.18 -1.84 -6.14
CA TYR A 23 3.08 -1.11 -4.88
C TYR A 23 1.60 -0.96 -4.50
N ILE A 24 1.23 -1.54 -3.38
CA ILE A 24 -0.12 -1.42 -2.84
C ILE A 24 -0.09 -0.40 -1.70
N ASP A 25 -0.77 0.73 -1.92
CA ASP A 25 -0.92 1.76 -0.89
C ASP A 25 -2.16 1.41 -0.07
N VAL A 26 -1.96 1.01 1.17
CA VAL A 26 -3.05 0.54 2.04
C VAL A 26 -3.61 1.63 2.93
N ARG A 27 -3.27 2.90 2.64
CA ARG A 27 -3.86 4.04 3.34
C ARG A 27 -5.31 4.24 2.91
N SER A 28 -6.01 5.12 3.62
CA SER A 28 -7.39 5.45 3.27
C SER A 28 -7.46 6.15 1.92
N VAL A 29 -8.66 6.15 1.32
CA VAL A 29 -8.89 6.80 0.03
C VAL A 29 -8.48 8.28 0.05
N PRO A 30 -8.90 9.10 1.03
CA PRO A 30 -8.51 10.51 1.04
C PRO A 30 -6.99 10.72 1.14
N GLU A 31 -6.29 9.88 1.91
CA GLU A 31 -4.83 9.98 2.01
C GLU A 31 -4.18 9.71 0.66
N PHE A 32 -4.64 8.69 -0.05
CA PHE A 32 -4.12 8.35 -1.37
C PHE A 32 -4.37 9.48 -2.37
N GLN A 33 -5.56 10.06 -2.35
CA GLN A 33 -5.92 11.15 -3.26
C GLN A 33 -5.04 12.38 -3.06
N ASN A 34 -4.62 12.65 -1.82
CA ASN A 34 -3.79 13.80 -1.51
C ASN A 34 -2.34 13.64 -1.97
N GLY A 35 -1.91 12.44 -2.22
CA GLY A 35 -0.56 12.16 -2.71
C GLY A 35 -0.16 10.74 -2.40
N HIS A 36 0.50 10.10 -3.37
CA HIS A 36 0.92 8.71 -3.25
C HIS A 36 2.13 8.44 -4.14
N PRO A 37 2.85 7.33 -3.92
CA PRO A 37 3.92 6.94 -4.84
C PRO A 37 3.36 6.75 -6.24
N ASP A 38 4.08 7.27 -7.24
CA ASP A 38 3.64 7.17 -8.62
C ASP A 38 3.52 5.68 -9.02
N GLY A 39 2.38 5.34 -9.63
CA GLY A 39 2.10 3.96 -10.02
C GLY A 39 1.49 3.09 -8.94
N ALA A 40 1.37 3.58 -7.71
CA ALA A 40 0.77 2.81 -6.61
C ALA A 40 -0.72 2.56 -6.86
N VAL A 41 -1.18 1.40 -6.37
CA VAL A 41 -2.58 1.00 -6.40
C VAL A 41 -3.14 1.15 -5.00
N ASN A 42 -4.32 1.74 -4.87
CA ASN A 42 -4.93 1.98 -3.55
C ASN A 42 -5.92 0.86 -3.19
N ILE A 43 -5.58 0.10 -2.17
CA ILE A 43 -6.49 -0.86 -1.55
C ILE A 43 -6.36 -0.68 -0.05
N PRO A 44 -7.26 0.12 0.58
CA PRO A 44 -7.14 0.42 2.01
C PRO A 44 -7.26 -0.81 2.89
N ALA A 45 -6.34 -0.96 3.85
CA ALA A 45 -6.49 -1.94 4.92
C ALA A 45 -7.47 -1.44 5.96
N PHE A 46 -7.55 -0.11 6.13
CA PHE A 46 -8.48 0.55 7.05
C PHE A 46 -9.13 1.72 6.35
N HIS A 47 -10.41 1.94 6.62
CA HIS A 47 -11.12 3.13 6.17
C HIS A 47 -11.11 4.19 7.27
N LYS A 48 -11.11 5.46 6.88
CA LYS A 48 -11.23 6.57 7.82
C LYS A 48 -12.71 6.87 8.03
N GLU A 49 -13.15 6.73 9.27
CA GLU A 49 -14.54 6.99 9.70
C GLU A 49 -14.55 8.12 10.73
N PRO A 50 -15.71 8.73 11.01
CA PRO A 50 -15.76 9.81 12.01
C PRO A 50 -15.20 9.41 13.38
N ALA A 51 -15.39 8.16 13.78
CA ALA A 51 -14.92 7.65 15.07
C ALA A 51 -13.45 7.17 15.02
N GLY A 52 -12.80 7.20 13.87
CA GLY A 52 -11.41 6.78 13.73
C GLY A 52 -11.23 5.81 12.57
N MET A 53 -10.10 5.12 12.59
CA MET A 53 -9.78 4.15 11.54
C MET A 53 -10.43 2.80 11.84
N VAL A 54 -11.14 2.25 10.86
CA VAL A 54 -11.81 0.93 11.01
C VAL A 54 -11.29 -0.02 9.93
N PRO A 55 -11.14 -1.32 10.26
CA PRO A 55 -10.68 -2.29 9.27
C PRO A 55 -11.60 -2.35 8.06
N ASN A 56 -11.00 -2.50 6.88
CA ASN A 56 -11.76 -2.68 5.64
C ASN A 56 -12.07 -4.17 5.49
N PRO A 57 -13.35 -4.58 5.61
CA PRO A 57 -13.69 -6.00 5.53
C PRO A 57 -13.48 -6.60 4.14
N ASP A 58 -13.35 -5.76 3.11
CA ASP A 58 -13.17 -6.22 1.74
C ASP A 58 -11.70 -6.24 1.29
N PHE A 59 -10.76 -5.92 2.18
CA PHE A 59 -9.35 -5.79 1.80
C PHE A 59 -8.83 -7.05 1.09
N LEU A 60 -8.96 -8.20 1.72
CA LEU A 60 -8.46 -9.45 1.13
C LEU A 60 -9.22 -9.84 -0.13
N THR A 61 -10.54 -9.61 -0.16
CA THR A 61 -11.35 -9.95 -1.32
C THR A 61 -10.92 -9.13 -2.54
N VAL A 62 -10.68 -7.84 -2.36
CA VAL A 62 -10.23 -6.99 -3.46
C VAL A 62 -8.83 -7.39 -3.91
N MET A 63 -7.92 -7.65 -2.95
CA MET A 63 -6.58 -8.14 -3.28
C MET A 63 -6.66 -9.43 -4.11
N GLU A 64 -7.43 -10.40 -3.65
CA GLU A 64 -7.55 -11.71 -4.30
C GLU A 64 -8.18 -11.61 -5.69
N THR A 65 -9.07 -10.63 -5.89
CA THR A 65 -9.71 -10.42 -7.19
C THR A 65 -8.71 -9.91 -8.23
N HIS A 66 -7.76 -9.08 -7.83
CA HIS A 66 -6.88 -8.38 -8.76
C HIS A 66 -5.45 -8.91 -8.80
N PHE A 67 -5.00 -9.64 -7.78
CA PHE A 67 -3.62 -10.08 -7.69
C PHE A 67 -3.52 -11.55 -7.32
N GLN A 68 -2.72 -12.28 -8.09
CA GLN A 68 -2.47 -13.70 -7.82
C GLN A 68 -1.52 -13.87 -6.64
N ARG A 69 -1.50 -15.05 -6.04
CA ARG A 69 -0.70 -15.35 -4.86
C ARG A 69 0.80 -15.23 -5.07
N ASP A 70 1.27 -15.32 -6.31
CA ASP A 70 2.70 -15.19 -6.63
C ASP A 70 3.10 -13.78 -7.05
N THR A 71 2.18 -12.82 -7.01
CA THR A 71 2.49 -11.41 -7.31
C THR A 71 3.50 -10.87 -6.31
N LYS A 72 4.49 -10.12 -6.80
CA LYS A 72 5.50 -9.48 -5.96
C LYS A 72 4.93 -8.17 -5.41
N LEU A 73 4.55 -8.19 -4.15
CA LEU A 73 3.82 -7.09 -3.52
C LEU A 73 4.73 -6.23 -2.64
N LEU A 74 4.69 -4.92 -2.86
CA LEU A 74 5.25 -3.93 -1.95
C LEU A 74 4.08 -3.26 -1.26
N ILE A 75 4.04 -3.31 0.07
CA ILE A 75 2.91 -2.82 0.84
C ILE A 75 3.35 -1.59 1.63
N GLY A 76 2.74 -0.45 1.36
CA GLY A 76 3.09 0.81 2.02
C GLY A 76 1.90 1.52 2.62
N CYS A 77 2.16 2.30 3.68
CA CYS A 77 1.16 3.17 4.27
C CYS A 77 1.79 4.52 4.62
N GLN A 78 1.31 5.22 5.65
CA GLN A 78 1.85 6.53 6.01
C GLN A 78 3.15 6.41 6.80
N SER A 79 3.18 5.52 7.80
CA SER A 79 4.34 5.39 8.70
C SER A 79 4.74 3.93 8.98
N GLY A 80 4.22 2.98 8.21
CA GLY A 80 4.63 1.58 8.27
C GLY A 80 3.80 0.66 9.14
N GLN A 81 2.87 1.16 9.96
CA GLN A 81 2.11 0.31 10.88
C GLN A 81 0.93 -0.40 10.23
N ARG A 82 0.12 0.32 9.47
CA ARG A 82 -1.01 -0.30 8.75
C ARG A 82 -0.53 -1.28 7.69
N SER A 83 0.57 -0.95 7.02
CA SER A 83 1.14 -1.83 6.00
C SER A 83 1.70 -3.11 6.63
N LEU A 84 2.23 -3.03 7.85
CA LEU A 84 2.69 -4.20 8.57
C LEU A 84 1.54 -5.18 8.81
N ARG A 85 0.41 -4.68 9.29
CA ARG A 85 -0.77 -5.51 9.52
C ARG A 85 -1.32 -6.08 8.22
N ALA A 86 -1.32 -5.27 7.16
CA ALA A 86 -1.75 -5.74 5.84
C ALA A 86 -0.83 -6.83 5.31
N ALA A 87 0.49 -6.66 5.48
CA ALA A 87 1.46 -7.66 5.05
C ALA A 87 1.24 -8.98 5.79
N GLU A 88 1.00 -8.92 7.09
CA GLU A 88 0.71 -10.13 7.89
C GLU A 88 -0.54 -10.84 7.39
N ALA A 89 -1.60 -10.08 7.10
CA ALA A 89 -2.85 -10.65 6.60
C ALA A 89 -2.65 -11.31 5.22
N LEU A 90 -1.86 -10.70 4.35
CA LEU A 90 -1.59 -11.24 3.02
C LEU A 90 -0.77 -12.53 3.09
N VAL A 91 0.24 -12.57 3.96
CA VAL A 91 1.01 -13.79 4.18
C VAL A 91 0.10 -14.91 4.69
N ALA A 92 -0.76 -14.60 5.66
CA ALA A 92 -1.71 -15.57 6.19
C ALA A 92 -2.70 -16.06 5.13
N ALA A 93 -3.01 -15.21 4.13
CA ALA A 93 -3.89 -15.57 3.03
C ALA A 93 -3.20 -16.34 1.91
N GLY A 94 -1.90 -16.61 2.04
CA GLY A 94 -1.15 -17.44 1.09
C GLY A 94 -0.36 -16.69 0.05
N TYR A 95 -0.21 -15.37 0.18
CA TYR A 95 0.66 -14.62 -0.73
C TYR A 95 2.12 -14.95 -0.43
N HIS A 96 2.90 -15.21 -1.49
CA HIS A 96 4.25 -15.75 -1.37
C HIS A 96 5.35 -14.70 -1.32
N ASP A 97 5.13 -13.55 -1.90
CA ASP A 97 6.14 -12.50 -2.01
C ASP A 97 5.58 -11.17 -1.51
N VAL A 98 5.64 -10.98 -0.20
CA VAL A 98 5.09 -9.79 0.46
C VAL A 98 6.23 -9.03 1.12
N THR A 99 6.34 -7.75 0.78
CA THR A 99 7.39 -6.88 1.30
C THR A 99 6.74 -5.62 1.89
N ASN A 100 7.01 -5.35 3.15
CA ASN A 100 6.55 -4.13 3.83
C ASN A 100 7.52 -3.00 3.54
N VAL A 101 6.99 -1.83 3.14
CA VAL A 101 7.79 -0.63 2.94
C VAL A 101 7.76 0.15 4.24
N LYS A 102 8.82 0.05 5.02
CA LYS A 102 8.80 0.49 6.42
C LYS A 102 8.76 1.99 6.64
N GLY A 103 9.22 2.79 5.70
CA GLY A 103 9.15 4.25 5.82
C GLY A 103 7.79 4.83 5.48
N GLY A 104 7.08 4.21 4.56
CA GLY A 104 5.79 4.70 4.10
C GLY A 104 5.87 6.03 3.37
N TYR A 105 4.72 6.60 3.07
CA TYR A 105 4.66 7.85 2.33
C TYR A 105 5.19 9.04 3.15
N GLY A 106 4.89 9.06 4.45
CA GLY A 106 5.24 10.18 5.34
C GLY A 106 6.47 9.99 6.20
N GLY A 107 7.01 8.77 6.25
CA GLY A 107 8.17 8.48 7.07
C GLY A 107 7.84 8.16 8.53
N VAL A 108 8.88 7.80 9.28
CA VAL A 108 8.78 7.46 10.70
C VAL A 108 9.65 8.42 11.48
N LYS A 109 9.10 9.02 12.55
CA LYS A 109 9.82 9.94 13.42
C LYS A 109 9.75 9.47 14.87
N ASP A 110 10.80 9.79 15.65
CA ASP A 110 10.78 9.50 17.07
C ASP A 110 9.94 10.59 17.81
N PRO A 111 9.69 10.43 19.14
CA PRO A 111 8.88 11.42 19.87
C PRO A 111 9.46 12.84 19.85
N SER A 112 10.77 13.00 19.59
CA SER A 112 11.39 14.31 19.49
C SER A 112 11.26 14.94 18.09
N GLY A 113 10.70 14.21 17.13
CA GLY A 113 10.55 14.66 15.75
C GLY A 113 11.71 14.34 14.84
N GLN A 114 12.70 13.61 15.34
CA GLN A 114 13.84 13.20 14.53
C GLN A 114 13.45 12.05 13.61
N SER A 115 13.87 12.15 12.35
CA SER A 115 13.55 11.13 11.34
C SER A 115 14.29 9.83 11.63
N LEU A 116 13.54 8.72 11.76
CA LEU A 116 14.09 7.38 11.88
C LEU A 116 14.13 6.68 10.52
N GLU A 117 13.07 6.89 9.72
CA GLU A 117 12.99 6.41 8.34
C GLU A 117 12.40 7.54 7.50
N PRO A 118 13.12 8.03 6.48
CA PRO A 118 12.58 9.10 5.64
C PRO A 118 11.38 8.59 4.82
N GLY A 119 10.37 9.44 4.66
CA GLY A 119 9.19 9.12 3.88
C GLY A 119 9.46 9.19 2.38
N TRP A 120 8.57 8.57 1.62
CA TRP A 120 8.65 8.58 0.16
C TRP A 120 8.66 10.02 -0.37
N PHE A 121 7.73 10.83 0.13
CA PHE A 121 7.60 12.22 -0.29
C PHE A 121 8.83 13.05 0.10
N GLU A 122 9.33 12.86 1.32
CA GLU A 122 10.49 13.61 1.82
C GLU A 122 11.74 13.37 0.98
N GLN A 123 11.90 12.18 0.44
CA GLN A 123 13.06 11.81 -0.36
C GLN A 123 12.97 12.27 -1.82
N GLY A 124 11.85 12.91 -2.20
CA GLY A 124 11.66 13.35 -3.57
C GLY A 124 11.48 12.22 -4.57
N LEU A 125 11.06 11.06 -4.12
CA LEU A 125 10.77 9.93 -5.01
C LEU A 125 9.49 10.24 -5.80
N PRO A 126 9.30 9.62 -6.99
CA PRO A 126 8.17 9.97 -7.86
C PRO A 126 6.82 9.83 -7.17
N THR A 127 5.99 10.88 -7.23
CA THR A 127 4.67 10.90 -6.62
C THR A 127 3.61 11.30 -7.64
N ASN A 128 2.36 11.00 -7.31
CA ASN A 128 1.20 11.39 -8.07
C ASN A 128 0.09 11.75 -7.08
N HIS A 129 -1.07 12.18 -7.55
CA HIS A 129 -2.20 12.52 -6.70
C HIS A 129 -3.50 12.26 -7.44
N GLY A 130 -4.64 12.36 -6.72
CA GLY A 130 -5.95 12.09 -7.29
C GLY A 130 -6.24 10.61 -7.38
N ASP A 131 -7.12 10.25 -8.31
CA ASP A 131 -7.56 8.87 -8.53
C ASP A 131 -7.15 8.42 -9.94
N PRO A 132 -5.91 7.95 -10.12
CA PRO A 132 -5.48 7.44 -11.43
C PRO A 132 -6.39 6.30 -11.88
N ALA A 133 -6.71 6.27 -13.18
CA ALA A 133 -7.53 5.22 -13.75
C ALA A 133 -6.93 3.84 -13.45
N ASP A 134 -7.76 2.89 -13.08
CA ASP A 134 -7.38 1.50 -12.77
C ASP A 134 -6.52 1.33 -11.52
N HIS A 135 -6.15 2.42 -10.84
CA HIS A 135 -5.32 2.38 -9.63
C HIS A 135 -6.05 2.85 -8.38
N SER A 136 -7.22 3.47 -8.51
CA SER A 136 -8.00 3.92 -7.36
C SER A 136 -8.78 2.76 -6.74
N TYR A 137 -9.07 2.87 -5.45
CA TYR A 137 -9.89 1.86 -4.78
C TYR A 137 -11.29 1.77 -5.39
N ALA A 138 -11.86 2.90 -5.76
CA ALA A 138 -13.20 2.91 -6.39
C ALA A 138 -13.21 2.08 -7.67
N ALA A 139 -12.18 2.20 -8.50
CA ALA A 139 -12.07 1.41 -9.74
C ALA A 139 -11.91 -0.08 -9.44
N LEU A 140 -11.07 -0.42 -8.48
CA LEU A 140 -10.79 -1.82 -8.14
C LEU A 140 -11.99 -2.49 -7.49
N ALA A 141 -12.63 -1.84 -6.54
CA ALA A 141 -13.80 -2.38 -5.86
C ALA A 141 -15.02 -2.40 -6.78
N GLY A 142 -15.17 -1.37 -7.64
CA GLY A 142 -16.24 -1.33 -8.63
C GLY A 142 -16.14 -2.46 -9.64
N ASN A 143 -14.94 -2.72 -10.14
CA ASN A 143 -14.70 -3.82 -11.08
C ASN A 143 -15.06 -5.16 -10.47
N ARG A 144 -14.77 -5.35 -9.18
CA ARG A 144 -15.15 -6.57 -8.47
C ARG A 144 -16.66 -6.74 -8.45
N ARG A 145 -17.41 -5.67 -8.18
CA ARG A 145 -18.88 -5.71 -8.16
C ARG A 145 -19.44 -5.99 -9.54
N ASP A 146 -18.85 -5.38 -10.56
CA ASP A 146 -19.30 -5.55 -11.94
C ASP A 146 -19.24 -7.01 -12.40
N LYS A 147 -18.26 -7.75 -11.91
CA LYS A 147 -18.11 -9.16 -12.25
C LYS A 147 -19.22 -10.03 -11.68
N HIS A 148 -19.95 -9.55 -10.69
CA HIS A 148 -21.01 -10.28 -10.01
C HIS A 148 -22.40 -9.78 -10.35
N SER A 149 -22.51 -8.75 -11.17
CA SER A 149 -23.81 -8.19 -11.56
C SER A 149 -24.35 -8.78 -12.85
#